data_fc8b7191d28a191517c6bbf41877ae7f
#
_entry.id   fc8b7191d28a191517c6bbf41877ae7f
#
_cell.length_a   1.000
_cell.length_b   1.000
_cell.length_c   1.000
_cell.angle_alpha   90.00
_cell.angle_beta   90.00
_cell.angle_gamma   90.00
#
_symmetry.space_group_name_H-M   'P 1'
#
loop_
_entity.id
_entity.type
_entity.pdbx_description
1 polymer ?
#
loop_
_entity_poly.entity_id
_entity_poly.type
_entity_poly.pdbx_seq_one_letter_code
_entity_poly.pdbx_strand_id
1 'polypeptide(L)'
;VTQTSRLRHDFRHTVRTITALAEQKEYERLLQYLADYNQQMSDSEAARFCYCSHLAANAVLAYYGDIAARQQIPFHCEADLPASLTVSDVDLCVILGNLMENAIQGSLTIPAAERYIHLSMDTEDPGELYILLTNRFDGFIQERDGRILSSREKGHGIGLSSIRATAE
;
A
#
# COMPACT_ATOMS: atom_id res chain seq x y z
N VAL A 1 -1.55 28.92 -9.82
CA VAL A 1 -1.07 27.54 -10.02
C VAL A 1 -1.39 26.78 -8.75
N THR A 2 -2.38 25.89 -8.79
CA THR A 2 -2.89 25.16 -7.63
C THR A 2 -1.86 24.15 -7.14
N GLN A 3 -1.80 23.91 -5.83
CA GLN A 3 -0.91 22.96 -5.16
C GLN A 3 -0.95 21.55 -5.81
N THR A 4 -2.12 21.13 -6.30
CA THR A 4 -2.36 19.88 -7.04
C THR A 4 -1.61 19.82 -8.38
N SER A 5 -1.39 20.97 -9.04
CA SER A 5 -0.65 21.04 -10.31
C SER A 5 0.87 20.85 -10.10
N ARG A 6 1.41 21.40 -9.02
CA ARG A 6 2.84 21.20 -8.63
C ARG A 6 3.10 19.75 -8.25
N LEU A 7 2.26 19.15 -7.40
CA LEU A 7 2.37 17.73 -7.02
C LEU A 7 2.37 16.80 -8.23
N ARG A 8 1.46 17.00 -9.20
CA ARG A 8 1.43 16.22 -10.44
C ARG A 8 2.68 16.41 -11.30
N HIS A 9 3.22 17.63 -11.36
CA HIS A 9 4.44 17.92 -12.10
C HIS A 9 5.64 17.20 -11.47
N ASP A 10 5.79 17.30 -10.16
CA ASP A 10 6.90 16.72 -9.42
C ASP A 10 6.85 15.19 -9.46
N PHE A 11 5.66 14.59 -9.33
CA PHE A 11 5.47 13.15 -9.51
C PHE A 11 5.88 12.67 -10.92
N ARG A 12 5.48 13.38 -11.99
CA ARG A 12 5.90 13.05 -13.35
C ARG A 12 7.42 13.11 -13.53
N HIS A 13 8.05 14.09 -12.88
CA HIS A 13 9.51 14.23 -12.94
C HIS A 13 10.21 13.05 -12.28
N THR A 14 9.75 12.66 -11.11
CA THR A 14 10.23 11.48 -10.37
C THR A 14 10.10 10.21 -11.20
N VAL A 15 8.92 9.95 -11.75
CA VAL A 15 8.67 8.77 -12.59
C VAL A 15 9.59 8.75 -13.84
N ARG A 16 9.78 9.89 -14.51
CA ARG A 16 10.67 9.99 -15.66
C ARG A 16 12.13 9.71 -15.32
N THR A 17 12.60 10.18 -14.17
CA THR A 17 13.96 9.93 -13.69
C THR A 17 14.16 8.44 -13.41
N ILE A 18 13.21 7.81 -12.72
CA ILE A 18 13.21 6.37 -12.45
C ILE A 18 13.25 5.58 -13.76
N THR A 19 12.38 5.91 -14.71
CA THR A 19 12.31 5.24 -16.01
C THR A 19 13.64 5.37 -16.79
N ALA A 20 14.20 6.58 -16.84
CA ALA A 20 15.45 6.82 -17.56
C ALA A 20 16.63 6.03 -16.96
N LEU A 21 16.74 5.99 -15.62
CA LEU A 21 17.78 5.22 -14.94
C LEU A 21 17.61 3.70 -15.16
N ALA A 22 16.37 3.22 -15.16
CA ALA A 22 16.06 1.82 -15.42
C ALA A 22 16.38 1.42 -16.88
N GLU A 23 15.98 2.24 -17.86
CA GLU A 23 16.27 2.02 -19.29
C GLU A 23 17.77 2.01 -19.59
N GLN A 24 18.54 2.86 -18.92
CA GLN A 24 20.00 2.90 -19.02
C GLN A 24 20.69 1.77 -18.22
N LYS A 25 19.93 0.93 -17.52
CA LYS A 25 20.44 -0.15 -16.63
C LYS A 25 21.36 0.36 -15.51
N GLU A 26 21.25 1.62 -15.15
CA GLU A 26 22.00 2.28 -14.06
C GLU A 26 21.37 1.96 -12.69
N TYR A 27 21.31 0.66 -12.35
CA TYR A 27 20.56 0.17 -11.19
C TYR A 27 21.08 0.70 -9.85
N GLU A 28 22.40 0.86 -9.71
CA GLU A 28 22.98 1.42 -8.48
C GLU A 28 22.57 2.89 -8.27
N ARG A 29 22.58 3.67 -9.37
CA ARG A 29 22.10 5.06 -9.35
C ARG A 29 20.60 5.16 -9.10
N LEU A 30 19.84 4.23 -9.66
CA LEU A 30 18.40 4.14 -9.42
C LEU A 30 18.13 3.86 -7.93
N LEU A 31 18.83 2.88 -7.34
CA LEU A 31 18.70 2.56 -5.93
C LEU A 31 19.11 3.74 -5.03
N GLN A 32 20.20 4.43 -5.37
CA GLN A 32 20.61 5.62 -4.63
C GLN A 32 19.57 6.74 -4.73
N TYR A 33 19.04 7.01 -5.92
CA TYR A 33 17.99 8.01 -6.13
C TYR A 33 16.72 7.69 -5.32
N LEU A 34 16.31 6.41 -5.31
CA LEU A 34 15.17 5.96 -4.52
C LEU A 34 15.44 6.04 -3.02
N ALA A 35 16.65 5.72 -2.57
CA ALA A 35 17.05 5.86 -1.17
C ALA A 35 17.02 7.32 -0.72
N ASP A 36 17.56 8.22 -1.50
CA ASP A 36 17.56 9.67 -1.22
C ASP A 36 16.14 10.23 -1.20
N TYR A 37 15.28 9.80 -2.12
CA TYR A 37 13.87 10.17 -2.18
C TYR A 37 13.10 9.64 -0.95
N ASN A 38 13.35 8.40 -0.54
CA ASN A 38 12.75 7.79 0.64
C ASN A 38 13.27 8.39 1.95
N GLN A 39 14.55 8.77 2.04
CA GLN A 39 15.08 9.47 3.21
C GLN A 39 14.37 10.80 3.48
N GLN A 40 13.92 11.48 2.43
CA GLN A 40 13.08 12.66 2.57
C GLN A 40 11.66 12.33 3.07
N MET A 41 11.24 11.08 3.03
CA MET A 41 9.89 10.63 3.39
C MET A 41 9.82 9.71 4.62
N SER A 42 10.85 9.01 5.01
CA SER A 42 11.08 8.33 6.32
C SER A 42 12.13 7.20 6.24
N ASP A 43 12.86 6.98 7.35
CA ASP A 43 13.80 5.86 7.52
C ASP A 43 13.04 4.52 7.58
N SER A 44 13.26 3.61 6.63
CA SER A 44 12.68 2.27 6.66
C SER A 44 13.66 1.17 6.25
N GLU A 45 13.88 0.22 7.13
CA GLU A 45 14.58 -1.06 6.87
C GLU A 45 13.60 -2.12 6.32
N ALA A 46 12.99 -1.91 5.17
CA ALA A 46 11.90 -2.74 4.63
C ALA A 46 12.27 -4.14 4.10
N ALA A 47 13.49 -4.65 4.34
CA ALA A 47 14.02 -5.81 3.59
C ALA A 47 13.92 -7.18 4.31
N ARG A 48 13.14 -7.34 5.41
CA ARG A 48 13.25 -8.55 6.26
C ARG A 48 12.11 -9.55 6.19
N PHE A 49 11.00 -9.27 5.52
CA PHE A 49 9.84 -10.15 5.54
C PHE A 49 9.49 -10.66 4.14
N CYS A 50 9.42 -11.99 4.00
CA CYS A 50 8.87 -12.65 2.81
C CYS A 50 7.48 -13.18 3.15
N TYR A 51 6.44 -12.55 2.59
CA TYR A 51 5.04 -12.90 2.84
C TYR A 51 4.46 -13.82 1.76
N CYS A 52 4.92 -13.68 0.50
CA CYS A 52 4.46 -14.49 -0.61
C CYS A 52 5.49 -14.58 -1.75
N SER A 53 5.25 -15.48 -2.70
CA SER A 53 6.12 -15.67 -3.88
C SER A 53 5.96 -14.59 -4.95
N HIS A 54 4.86 -13.84 -4.93
CA HIS A 54 4.59 -12.79 -5.90
C HIS A 54 5.41 -11.54 -5.58
N LEU A 55 6.33 -11.17 -6.47
CA LEU A 55 7.34 -10.14 -6.19
C LEU A 55 6.74 -8.77 -5.84
N ALA A 56 5.79 -8.29 -6.63
CA ALA A 56 5.18 -6.98 -6.43
C ALA A 56 4.33 -6.93 -5.14
N ALA A 57 3.51 -7.97 -4.89
CA ALA A 57 2.73 -8.09 -3.67
C ALA A 57 3.64 -8.14 -2.44
N ASN A 58 4.68 -8.98 -2.48
CA ASN A 58 5.64 -9.12 -1.38
C ASN A 58 6.33 -7.80 -1.05
N ALA A 59 6.72 -7.01 -2.05
CA ALA A 59 7.35 -5.71 -1.84
C ALA A 59 6.43 -4.73 -1.10
N VAL A 60 5.15 -4.66 -1.49
CA VAL A 60 4.15 -3.81 -0.82
C VAL A 60 3.89 -4.30 0.60
N LEU A 61 3.71 -5.61 0.80
CA LEU A 61 3.45 -6.19 2.12
C LEU A 61 4.64 -6.03 3.07
N ALA A 62 5.87 -6.18 2.58
CA ALA A 62 7.07 -5.95 3.37
C ALA A 62 7.17 -4.48 3.82
N TYR A 63 6.89 -3.53 2.94
CA TYR A 63 6.87 -2.11 3.26
C TYR A 63 5.84 -1.76 4.35
N TYR A 64 4.60 -2.18 4.17
CA TYR A 64 3.55 -1.89 5.16
C TYR A 64 3.67 -2.72 6.43
N GLY A 65 4.23 -3.93 6.35
CA GLY A 65 4.56 -4.76 7.51
C GLY A 65 5.59 -4.09 8.42
N ASP A 66 6.61 -3.45 7.84
CA ASP A 66 7.58 -2.65 8.59
C ASP A 66 6.91 -1.44 9.27
N ILE A 67 6.06 -0.70 8.55
CA ILE A 67 5.28 0.40 9.14
C ILE A 67 4.41 -0.09 10.29
N ALA A 68 3.70 -1.21 10.13
CA ALA A 68 2.86 -1.79 11.18
C ALA A 68 3.70 -2.16 12.41
N ALA A 69 4.86 -2.78 12.22
CA ALA A 69 5.78 -3.15 13.31
C ALA A 69 6.25 -1.91 14.10
N ARG A 70 6.66 -0.84 13.41
CA ARG A 70 7.05 0.44 14.05
C ARG A 70 5.91 1.08 14.83
N GLN A 71 4.67 0.88 14.39
CA GLN A 71 3.46 1.39 15.05
C GLN A 71 2.90 0.43 16.11
N GLN A 72 3.66 -0.63 16.45
CA GLN A 72 3.22 -1.65 17.42
C GLN A 72 1.88 -2.29 17.05
N ILE A 73 1.70 -2.58 15.76
CA ILE A 73 0.53 -3.28 15.22
C ILE A 73 0.98 -4.69 14.80
N PRO A 74 0.56 -5.75 15.49
CA PRO A 74 0.78 -7.12 15.03
C PRO A 74 0.16 -7.31 13.65
N PHE A 75 0.98 -7.70 12.67
CA PHE A 75 0.56 -7.98 11.30
C PHE A 75 0.76 -9.46 10.99
N HIS A 76 -0.34 -10.15 10.70
CA HIS A 76 -0.35 -11.53 10.25
C HIS A 76 -0.79 -11.57 8.79
N CYS A 77 -0.03 -12.29 7.96
CA CYS A 77 -0.30 -12.40 6.53
C CYS A 77 -0.25 -13.88 6.10
N GLU A 78 -1.33 -14.33 5.49
CA GLU A 78 -1.46 -15.62 4.82
C GLU A 78 -1.68 -15.34 3.33
N ALA A 79 -0.64 -15.50 2.52
CA ALA A 79 -0.69 -15.17 1.12
C ALA A 79 -0.17 -16.34 0.28
N ASP A 80 -1.08 -17.12 -0.28
CA ASP A 80 -0.77 -18.17 -1.24
C ASP A 80 -1.02 -17.66 -2.66
N LEU A 81 -0.04 -16.90 -3.16
CA LEU A 81 -0.10 -16.30 -4.50
C LEU A 81 0.94 -16.92 -5.42
N PRO A 82 0.56 -17.30 -6.64
CA PRO A 82 1.51 -17.71 -7.67
C PRO A 82 2.43 -16.54 -8.05
N ALA A 83 3.57 -16.85 -8.66
CA ALA A 83 4.54 -15.84 -9.11
C ALA A 83 3.97 -14.88 -10.16
N SER A 84 2.92 -15.28 -10.88
CA SER A 84 2.22 -14.44 -11.86
C SER A 84 0.70 -14.52 -11.65
N LEU A 85 0.06 -13.36 -11.74
CA LEU A 85 -1.39 -13.20 -11.64
C LEU A 85 -1.95 -12.62 -12.95
N THR A 86 -3.26 -12.74 -13.17
CA THR A 86 -3.95 -12.05 -14.27
C THR A 86 -4.14 -10.56 -13.97
N VAL A 87 -4.19 -10.17 -12.69
CA VAL A 87 -4.20 -8.78 -12.24
C VAL A 87 -2.84 -8.15 -12.49
N SER A 88 -2.81 -6.91 -13.00
CA SER A 88 -1.55 -6.20 -13.20
C SER A 88 -0.85 -5.90 -11.88
N ASP A 89 0.49 -5.93 -11.87
CA ASP A 89 1.28 -5.58 -10.68
C ASP A 89 0.96 -4.18 -10.14
N VAL A 90 0.66 -3.23 -11.05
CA VAL A 90 0.32 -1.86 -10.69
C VAL A 90 -1.00 -1.81 -9.93
N ASP A 91 -2.04 -2.49 -10.45
CA ASP A 91 -3.36 -2.53 -9.81
C ASP A 91 -3.30 -3.25 -8.48
N LEU A 92 -2.56 -4.36 -8.41
CA LEU A 92 -2.33 -5.11 -7.18
C LEU A 92 -1.64 -4.24 -6.11
N CYS A 93 -0.59 -3.50 -6.48
CA CYS A 93 0.10 -2.58 -5.58
C CYS A 93 -0.83 -1.46 -5.09
N VAL A 94 -1.68 -0.92 -5.95
CA VAL A 94 -2.65 0.13 -5.59
C VAL A 94 -3.68 -0.42 -4.61
N ILE A 95 -4.23 -1.61 -4.86
CA ILE A 95 -5.23 -2.25 -3.99
C ILE A 95 -4.62 -2.56 -2.62
N LEU A 96 -3.50 -3.27 -2.58
CA LEU A 96 -2.83 -3.65 -1.34
C LEU A 96 -2.37 -2.43 -0.53
N GLY A 97 -1.79 -1.42 -1.19
CA GLY A 97 -1.35 -0.20 -0.54
C GLY A 97 -2.51 0.53 0.15
N ASN A 98 -3.63 0.71 -0.56
CA ASN A 98 -4.82 1.36 0.00
C ASN A 98 -5.43 0.55 1.17
N LEU A 99 -5.50 -0.78 1.04
CA LEU A 99 -6.02 -1.65 2.09
C LEU A 99 -5.15 -1.57 3.35
N MET A 100 -3.84 -1.75 3.21
CA MET A 100 -2.90 -1.72 4.32
C MET A 100 -2.86 -0.35 5.00
N GLU A 101 -2.86 0.72 4.22
CA GLU A 101 -2.90 2.08 4.76
C GLU A 101 -4.16 2.33 5.59
N ASN A 102 -5.32 1.92 5.09
CA ASN A 102 -6.58 2.04 5.83
C ASN A 102 -6.57 1.22 7.12
N ALA A 103 -6.07 -0.02 7.07
CA ALA A 103 -5.98 -0.90 8.23
C ALA A 103 -5.04 -0.33 9.32
N ILE A 104 -3.88 0.17 8.94
CA ILE A 104 -2.93 0.81 9.86
C ILE A 104 -3.59 2.03 10.52
N GLN A 105 -4.19 2.91 9.73
CA GLN A 105 -4.85 4.10 10.26
C GLN A 105 -6.01 3.75 11.19
N GLY A 106 -6.85 2.77 10.83
CA GLY A 106 -7.91 2.27 11.70
C GLY A 106 -7.37 1.71 13.01
N SER A 107 -6.31 0.89 12.95
CA SER A 107 -5.69 0.32 14.14
C SER A 107 -5.08 1.37 15.09
N LEU A 108 -4.64 2.52 14.56
CA LEU A 108 -4.10 3.61 15.37
C LEU A 108 -5.17 4.35 16.20
N THR A 109 -6.45 4.16 15.92
CA THR A 109 -7.55 4.77 16.70
C THR A 109 -7.78 4.10 18.07
N ILE A 110 -7.14 2.96 18.31
CA ILE A 110 -7.28 2.16 19.54
C ILE A 110 -5.94 1.97 20.26
N PRO A 111 -5.97 1.58 21.56
CA PRO A 111 -4.75 1.29 22.31
C PRO A 111 -3.88 0.20 21.67
N ALA A 112 -2.56 0.33 21.79
CA ALA A 112 -1.60 -0.58 21.15
C ALA A 112 -1.84 -2.07 21.48
N ALA A 113 -2.24 -2.38 22.71
CA ALA A 113 -2.52 -3.74 23.16
C ALA A 113 -3.72 -4.41 22.45
N GLU A 114 -4.56 -3.63 21.78
CA GLU A 114 -5.75 -4.13 21.08
C GLU A 114 -5.59 -4.16 19.55
N ARG A 115 -4.48 -3.62 19.05
CA ARG A 115 -4.22 -3.51 17.60
C ARG A 115 -3.92 -4.86 17.00
N TYR A 116 -4.43 -5.10 15.82
CA TYR A 116 -4.01 -6.18 14.94
C TYR A 116 -4.43 -5.89 13.48
N ILE A 117 -3.70 -6.48 12.55
CA ILE A 117 -4.07 -6.56 11.14
C ILE A 117 -3.86 -8.01 10.70
N HIS A 118 -4.86 -8.59 10.07
CA HIS A 118 -4.78 -9.90 9.45
C HIS A 118 -5.17 -9.78 7.97
N LEU A 119 -4.30 -10.22 7.09
CA LEU A 119 -4.49 -10.26 5.65
C LEU A 119 -4.43 -11.71 5.17
N SER A 120 -5.45 -12.13 4.44
CA SER A 120 -5.46 -13.39 3.71
C SER A 120 -5.65 -13.13 2.22
N MET A 121 -4.83 -13.78 1.40
CA MET A 121 -4.94 -13.69 -0.07
C MET A 121 -4.83 -15.08 -0.67
N ASP A 122 -5.70 -15.35 -1.62
CA ASP A 122 -5.78 -16.64 -2.31
C ASP A 122 -6.29 -16.47 -3.74
N THR A 123 -5.98 -17.47 -4.59
CA THR A 123 -6.47 -17.59 -5.96
C THR A 123 -7.12 -18.96 -6.14
N GLU A 124 -8.38 -19.10 -5.76
CA GLU A 124 -9.11 -20.38 -5.89
C GLU A 124 -9.37 -20.75 -7.36
N ASP A 125 -9.67 -19.76 -8.20
CA ASP A 125 -9.91 -19.96 -9.64
C ASP A 125 -8.90 -19.17 -10.49
N PRO A 126 -8.48 -19.71 -11.66
CA PRO A 126 -7.63 -18.96 -12.58
C PRO A 126 -8.30 -17.66 -13.02
N GLY A 127 -7.79 -16.54 -12.57
CA GLY A 127 -8.26 -15.20 -12.92
C GLY A 127 -9.00 -14.46 -11.81
N GLU A 128 -9.28 -15.10 -10.69
CA GLU A 128 -9.90 -14.46 -9.52
C GLU A 128 -8.91 -14.39 -8.36
N LEU A 129 -8.72 -13.18 -7.81
CA LEU A 129 -7.91 -12.92 -6.64
C LEU A 129 -8.81 -12.51 -5.48
N TYR A 130 -8.78 -13.30 -4.42
CA TYR A 130 -9.49 -13.01 -3.18
C TYR A 130 -8.55 -12.35 -2.18
N ILE A 131 -8.96 -11.20 -1.67
CA ILE A 131 -8.21 -10.45 -0.65
C ILE A 131 -9.17 -10.18 0.51
N LEU A 132 -8.87 -10.73 1.67
CA LEU A 132 -9.58 -10.46 2.91
C LEU A 132 -8.61 -9.78 3.89
N LEU A 133 -8.93 -8.55 4.27
CA LEU A 133 -8.19 -7.82 5.28
C LEU A 133 -9.10 -7.48 6.45
N THR A 134 -8.67 -7.83 7.65
CA THR A 134 -9.35 -7.50 8.90
C THR A 134 -8.42 -6.74 9.83
N ASN A 135 -8.96 -5.72 10.48
CA ASN A 135 -8.26 -4.98 11.52
C ASN A 135 -9.24 -4.54 12.61
N ARG A 136 -8.72 -4.19 13.77
CA ARG A 136 -9.52 -3.58 14.83
C ARG A 136 -9.38 -2.06 14.78
N PHE A 137 -10.48 -1.35 15.07
CA PHE A 137 -10.55 0.11 15.12
C PHE A 137 -11.63 0.52 16.16
N ASP A 138 -11.80 1.80 16.40
CA ASP A 138 -12.74 2.34 17.39
C ASP A 138 -14.23 2.14 17.06
N GLY A 139 -14.53 1.59 15.87
CA GLY A 139 -15.90 1.34 15.40
C GLY A 139 -16.61 2.57 14.83
N PHE A 140 -15.95 3.73 14.80
CA PHE A 140 -16.56 4.94 14.27
C PHE A 140 -16.36 5.05 12.74
N ILE A 141 -17.48 4.89 12.01
CA ILE A 141 -17.52 5.04 10.55
C ILE A 141 -18.43 6.23 10.22
N GLN A 142 -17.90 7.22 9.53
CA GLN A 142 -18.71 8.30 8.97
C GLN A 142 -19.24 7.88 7.60
N GLU A 143 -20.55 7.86 7.47
CA GLU A 143 -21.23 7.58 6.21
C GLU A 143 -22.10 8.78 5.80
N ARG A 144 -22.06 9.14 4.53
CA ARG A 144 -22.92 10.15 3.92
C ARG A 144 -23.33 9.72 2.53
N ASP A 145 -24.63 9.72 2.27
CA ASP A 145 -25.21 9.35 0.97
C ASP A 145 -24.77 7.95 0.47
N GLY A 146 -24.67 6.96 1.38
CA GLY A 146 -24.22 5.60 1.06
C GLY A 146 -22.72 5.50 0.76
N ARG A 147 -21.92 6.52 1.09
CA ARG A 147 -20.48 6.53 0.94
C ARG A 147 -19.80 6.65 2.29
N ILE A 148 -18.82 5.79 2.53
CA ILE A 148 -17.95 5.91 3.69
C ILE A 148 -17.07 7.14 3.51
N LEU A 149 -17.16 8.08 4.44
CA LEU A 149 -16.31 9.25 4.47
C LEU A 149 -15.01 8.93 5.18
N SER A 150 -13.90 9.44 4.63
CA SER A 150 -12.64 9.41 5.35
C SER A 150 -12.72 10.29 6.59
N SER A 151 -12.26 9.79 7.73
CA SER A 151 -12.07 10.58 8.96
C SER A 151 -10.92 11.59 8.85
N ARG A 152 -10.19 11.59 7.74
CA ARG A 152 -9.07 12.51 7.49
C ARG A 152 -9.58 13.86 7.02
N GLU A 153 -8.93 14.93 7.50
CA GLU A 153 -9.12 16.29 7.00
C GLU A 153 -8.93 16.36 5.49
N LYS A 154 -9.74 17.17 4.83
CA LYS A 154 -9.86 17.45 3.40
C LYS A 154 -8.76 16.87 2.50
N GLY A 155 -9.05 15.80 1.78
CA GLY A 155 -8.27 15.39 0.62
C GLY A 155 -7.81 13.92 0.57
N HIS A 156 -8.08 13.08 1.56
CA HIS A 156 -7.54 11.72 1.68
C HIS A 156 -8.57 10.58 1.67
N GLY A 157 -9.80 10.82 1.28
CA GLY A 157 -10.84 9.78 1.17
C GLY A 157 -10.83 8.98 -0.14
N ILE A 158 -9.68 8.90 -0.83
CA ILE A 158 -9.57 8.33 -2.18
C ILE A 158 -9.35 6.80 -2.17
N GLY A 159 -8.88 6.23 -1.05
CA GLY A 159 -8.43 4.83 -0.99
C GLY A 159 -9.51 3.81 -1.36
N LEU A 160 -10.67 3.83 -0.70
CA LEU A 160 -11.75 2.87 -0.99
C LEU A 160 -12.39 3.10 -2.36
N SER A 161 -12.52 4.35 -2.81
CA SER A 161 -13.00 4.65 -4.16
C SER A 161 -12.00 4.24 -5.24
N SER A 162 -10.70 4.34 -4.97
CA SER A 162 -9.64 3.88 -5.85
C SER A 162 -9.65 2.35 -5.97
N ILE A 163 -9.76 1.62 -4.85
CA ILE A 163 -9.87 0.16 -4.85
C ILE A 163 -11.06 -0.28 -5.70
N ARG A 164 -12.22 0.35 -5.51
CA ARG A 164 -13.44 0.00 -6.27
C ARG A 164 -13.28 0.24 -7.77
N ALA A 165 -12.69 1.37 -8.15
CA ALA A 165 -12.43 1.70 -9.56
C ALA A 165 -11.38 0.79 -10.22
N THR A 166 -10.49 0.18 -9.44
CA THR A 166 -9.44 -0.71 -9.95
C THR A 166 -9.91 -2.16 -10.00
N ALA A 167 -10.86 -2.56 -9.15
CA ALA A 167 -11.40 -3.92 -9.08
C ALA A 167 -12.56 -4.20 -10.06
N GLU A 168 -13.16 -3.16 -10.66
CA GLU A 168 -14.16 -3.25 -11.73
C GLU A 168 -13.49 -3.32 -13.12
#